data_594bb418b3c1280d218500f6a0837157
#
_entry.id   594bb418b3c1280d218500f6a0837157
#
_cell.length_a   1.000
_cell.length_b   1.000
_cell.length_c   1.000
_cell.angle_alpha   90.00
_cell.angle_beta   90.00
_cell.angle_gamma   90.00
#
_symmetry.space_group_name_H-M   'P 1'
#
loop_
_entity.id
_entity.type
_entity.pdbx_description
1 polymer ?
#
loop_
_entity_poly.entity_id
_entity_poly.type
_entity_poly.pdbx_seq_one_letter_code
_entity_poly.pdbx_strand_id
1 'polypeptide(L)'
;CSPELAADYGRIDVGLTRILLPGGGAIEPETAADSSKDGGKETFVVFDETHLWTLPRAKRLQQTVNRNLLKRKIASGWSLETTTMYAPGEDSVAEGTHEYAKGVAEGRIRLAATKLVFDHKQASAKWDVEKRADRIGGLREVYGPAAEWMDLESIADSYDDPQTRPAEWIR
;
A
#
# COMPACT_ATOMS: atom_id res chain seq x y z
N CYS A 1 -6.44 11.06 -21.09
CA CYS A 1 -7.00 11.84 -19.98
C CYS A 1 -8.51 11.89 -20.15
N SER A 2 -9.29 11.68 -19.09
CA SER A 2 -10.75 11.85 -19.16
C SER A 2 -11.08 13.30 -19.52
N PRO A 3 -11.95 13.56 -20.52
CA PRO A 3 -12.37 14.92 -20.83
C PRO A 3 -13.02 15.65 -19.64
N GLU A 4 -13.67 14.89 -18.75
CA GLU A 4 -14.30 15.41 -17.54
C GLU A 4 -13.26 15.92 -16.54
N LEU A 5 -12.18 15.18 -16.30
CA LEU A 5 -11.07 15.63 -15.46
C LEU A 5 -10.40 16.90 -16.02
N ALA A 6 -10.27 17.01 -17.34
CA ALA A 6 -9.69 18.19 -17.97
C ALA A 6 -10.63 19.42 -17.86
N ALA A 7 -11.95 19.22 -17.87
CA ALA A 7 -12.92 20.29 -17.68
C ALA A 7 -12.95 20.83 -16.26
N ASP A 8 -12.84 19.95 -15.25
CA ASP A 8 -12.95 20.31 -13.84
C ASP A 8 -11.65 20.88 -13.25
N TYR A 9 -10.51 20.39 -13.69
CA TYR A 9 -9.20 20.70 -13.11
C TYR A 9 -8.23 21.44 -14.05
N GLY A 10 -8.68 21.80 -15.26
CA GLY A 10 -7.82 22.38 -16.26
C GLY A 10 -6.97 21.35 -17.01
N ARG A 11 -6.06 21.82 -17.85
CA ARG A 11 -5.26 20.93 -18.71
C ARG A 11 -4.24 20.15 -17.89
N ILE A 12 -4.44 18.84 -17.79
CA ILE A 12 -3.46 17.89 -17.28
C ILE A 12 -2.59 17.42 -18.43
N ASP A 13 -1.28 17.57 -18.32
CA ASP A 13 -0.31 17.12 -19.32
C ASP A 13 0.29 15.78 -18.89
N VAL A 14 -0.01 14.73 -19.66
CA VAL A 14 0.43 13.36 -19.38
C VAL A 14 1.63 13.04 -20.26
N GLY A 15 2.82 13.09 -19.66
CA GLY A 15 4.07 12.67 -20.28
C GLY A 15 4.40 11.20 -20.02
N LEU A 16 5.51 10.72 -20.58
CA LEU A 16 5.99 9.34 -20.39
C LEU A 16 6.48 9.06 -18.98
N THR A 17 7.05 10.04 -18.32
CA THR A 17 7.73 9.89 -17.01
C THR A 17 7.10 10.70 -15.90
N ARG A 18 6.15 11.59 -16.22
CA ARG A 18 5.49 12.45 -15.24
C ARG A 18 4.15 12.95 -15.76
N ILE A 19 3.29 13.32 -14.84
CA ILE A 19 2.03 14.01 -15.11
C ILE A 19 2.16 15.42 -14.53
N LEU A 20 1.96 16.44 -15.37
CA LEU A 20 1.94 17.83 -14.91
C LEU A 20 0.50 18.24 -14.60
N LEU A 21 0.32 18.80 -13.42
CA LEU A 21 -0.97 19.27 -12.93
C LEU A 21 -1.10 20.79 -13.16
N PRO A 22 -2.33 21.30 -13.31
CA PRO A 22 -2.59 22.73 -13.31
C PRO A 22 -2.03 23.38 -12.03
N GLY A 23 -1.42 24.56 -12.17
CA GLY A 23 -0.80 25.26 -11.04
C GLY A 23 0.64 24.83 -10.73
N GLY A 24 1.27 24.00 -11.57
CA GLY A 24 2.69 23.64 -11.46
C GLY A 24 3.00 22.45 -10.57
N GLY A 25 1.97 21.68 -10.14
CA GLY A 25 2.19 20.40 -9.48
C GLY A 25 2.62 19.31 -10.47
N ALA A 26 3.29 18.27 -9.98
CA ALA A 26 3.65 17.10 -10.77
C ALA A 26 3.43 15.81 -9.99
N ILE A 27 3.09 14.73 -10.71
CA ILE A 27 3.10 13.36 -10.21
C ILE A 27 4.22 12.64 -10.96
N GLU A 28 5.17 12.09 -10.22
CA GLU A 28 6.35 11.43 -10.77
C GLU A 28 6.57 10.09 -10.07
N PRO A 29 6.88 9.00 -10.81
CA PRO A 29 7.32 7.76 -10.21
C PRO A 29 8.73 7.94 -9.65
N GLU A 30 8.99 7.29 -8.52
CA GLU A 30 10.28 7.32 -7.86
C GLU A 30 10.86 5.92 -7.73
N THR A 31 12.16 5.81 -7.81
CA THR A 31 12.86 4.54 -7.60
C THR A 31 13.68 4.57 -6.32
N ALA A 32 13.80 3.43 -5.66
CA ALA A 32 14.61 3.29 -4.44
C ALA A 32 16.13 3.45 -4.68
N ALA A 33 16.55 3.67 -5.93
CA ALA A 33 17.96 3.80 -6.30
C ALA A 33 18.56 5.17 -5.96
N ASP A 34 17.73 6.22 -5.86
CA ASP A 34 18.22 7.58 -5.58
C ASP A 34 18.40 7.80 -4.08
N SER A 35 19.66 7.76 -3.65
CA SER A 35 20.07 8.05 -2.27
C SER A 35 19.99 9.53 -1.88
N SER A 36 19.60 10.41 -2.79
CA SER A 36 19.70 11.88 -2.64
C SER A 36 18.37 12.59 -2.39
N LYS A 37 17.38 11.94 -1.80
CA LYS A 37 16.06 12.54 -1.51
C LYS A 37 16.02 13.45 -0.27
N ASP A 38 17.18 13.76 0.33
CA ASP A 38 17.24 14.80 1.35
C ASP A 38 16.89 16.16 0.73
N GLY A 39 15.78 16.73 1.19
CA GLY A 39 15.27 18.02 0.70
C GLY A 39 14.14 17.94 -0.32
N GLY A 40 13.57 16.77 -0.53
CA GLY A 40 12.36 16.60 -1.34
C GLY A 40 11.22 17.52 -0.89
N LYS A 41 10.37 17.92 -1.84
CA LYS A 41 9.26 18.88 -1.63
C LYS A 41 7.89 18.22 -1.85
N GLU A 42 7.81 16.94 -1.69
CA GLU A 42 6.60 16.16 -1.84
C GLU A 42 5.51 16.65 -0.87
N THR A 43 4.27 16.65 -1.32
CA THR A 43 3.09 16.94 -0.50
C THR A 43 2.23 15.70 -0.29
N PHE A 44 2.37 14.72 -1.18
CA PHE A 44 1.71 13.44 -1.12
C PHE A 44 2.62 12.36 -1.72
N VAL A 45 2.70 11.20 -1.11
CA VAL A 45 3.47 10.05 -1.61
C VAL A 45 2.66 8.78 -1.44
N VAL A 46 2.73 7.92 -2.45
CA VAL A 46 2.23 6.54 -2.38
C VAL A 46 3.44 5.61 -2.27
N PHE A 47 3.48 4.81 -1.22
CA PHE A 47 4.38 3.68 -1.08
C PHE A 47 3.61 2.42 -1.44
N ASP A 48 3.89 1.89 -2.61
CA ASP A 48 3.17 0.74 -3.15
C ASP A 48 3.97 -0.55 -2.98
N GLU A 49 3.26 -1.67 -2.75
CA GLU A 49 3.83 -3.00 -2.58
C GLU A 49 4.93 -3.05 -1.50
N THR A 50 4.69 -2.42 -0.36
CA THR A 50 5.70 -2.26 0.71
C THR A 50 6.09 -3.58 1.38
N HIS A 51 5.36 -4.67 1.15
CA HIS A 51 5.75 -6.01 1.57
C HIS A 51 7.04 -6.48 0.87
N LEU A 52 7.36 -5.95 -0.33
CA LEU A 52 8.59 -6.22 -1.06
C LEU A 52 9.79 -5.37 -0.58
N TRP A 53 9.55 -4.39 0.28
CA TRP A 53 10.57 -3.43 0.71
C TRP A 53 11.36 -3.96 1.92
N THR A 54 12.11 -5.02 1.71
CA THR A 54 12.94 -5.69 2.74
C THR A 54 14.35 -5.10 2.82
N LEU A 55 14.83 -4.47 1.74
CA LEU A 55 16.19 -3.95 1.67
C LEU A 55 16.35 -2.64 2.50
N PRO A 56 17.49 -2.46 3.19
CA PRO A 56 17.76 -1.27 4.00
C PRO A 56 17.63 0.05 3.23
N ARG A 57 17.92 0.06 1.94
CA ARG A 57 17.79 1.26 1.08
C ARG A 57 16.32 1.68 0.92
N ALA A 58 15.41 0.73 0.73
CA ALA A 58 13.99 1.03 0.58
C ALA A 58 13.39 1.57 1.88
N LYS A 59 13.75 0.98 3.03
CA LYS A 59 13.35 1.47 4.35
C LYS A 59 13.85 2.89 4.62
N ARG A 60 15.12 3.17 4.26
CA ARG A 60 15.68 4.52 4.39
C ARG A 60 14.98 5.52 3.49
N LEU A 61 14.61 5.14 2.27
CA LEU A 61 13.83 5.98 1.36
C LEU A 61 12.51 6.37 2.01
N GLN A 62 11.71 5.41 2.47
CA GLN A 62 10.44 5.67 3.15
C GLN A 62 10.61 6.61 4.34
N GLN A 63 11.59 6.35 5.20
CA GLN A 63 11.86 7.18 6.38
C GLN A 63 12.26 8.61 6.01
N THR A 64 13.07 8.78 4.97
CA THR A 64 13.51 10.10 4.49
C THR A 64 12.35 10.89 3.92
N VAL A 65 11.53 10.26 3.08
CA VAL A 65 10.33 10.88 2.50
C VAL A 65 9.34 11.26 3.58
N ASN A 66 9.04 10.39 4.53
CA ASN A 66 8.15 10.69 5.64
C ASN A 66 8.65 11.87 6.49
N ARG A 67 9.97 11.98 6.74
CA ARG A 67 10.55 13.16 7.39
C ARG A 67 10.39 14.44 6.57
N ASN A 68 10.49 14.36 5.25
CA ASN A 68 10.30 15.51 4.35
C ASN A 68 8.84 15.99 4.37
N LEU A 69 7.87 15.08 4.33
CA LEU A 69 6.45 15.41 4.44
C LEU A 69 6.14 16.20 5.72
N LEU A 70 6.73 15.83 6.86
CA LEU A 70 6.54 16.53 8.14
C LEU A 70 7.08 17.97 8.14
N LYS A 71 8.07 18.29 7.31
CA LYS A 71 8.62 19.65 7.18
C LYS A 71 7.67 20.60 6.44
N ARG A 72 6.65 20.07 5.77
CA ARG A 72 5.72 20.81 4.91
C ARG A 72 4.41 21.16 5.62
N LYS A 73 4.48 21.85 6.76
CA LYS A 73 3.32 22.17 7.61
C LYS A 73 2.15 22.81 6.83
N ILE A 74 2.43 23.77 5.94
CA ILE A 74 1.40 24.48 5.18
C ILE A 74 0.70 23.55 4.18
N ALA A 75 1.44 22.63 3.58
CA ALA A 75 0.93 21.70 2.59
C ALA A 75 0.22 20.48 3.22
N SER A 76 0.28 20.32 4.56
CA SER A 76 -0.30 19.17 5.27
C SER A 76 0.10 17.84 4.63
N GLY A 77 1.41 17.69 4.31
CA GLY A 77 1.93 16.52 3.60
C GLY A 77 1.58 15.21 4.28
N TRP A 78 1.22 14.20 3.49
CA TRP A 78 0.86 12.88 3.97
C TRP A 78 1.29 11.77 3.01
N SER A 79 1.30 10.54 3.49
CA SER A 79 1.61 9.36 2.69
C SER A 79 0.49 8.35 2.76
N LEU A 80 0.33 7.59 1.67
CA LEU A 80 -0.48 6.40 1.57
C LEU A 80 0.46 5.20 1.40
N GLU A 81 0.23 4.16 2.15
CA GLU A 81 0.89 2.87 1.98
C GLU A 81 -0.14 1.84 1.52
N THR A 82 0.15 1.18 0.39
CA THR A 82 -0.68 0.13 -0.18
C THR A 82 0.15 -1.14 -0.33
N THR A 83 -0.42 -2.27 0.11
CA THR A 83 0.32 -3.53 0.07
C THR A 83 -0.60 -4.73 0.24
N THR A 84 -0.19 -5.87 -0.28
CA THR A 84 -0.68 -7.17 0.14
C THR A 84 0.00 -7.60 1.44
N MET A 85 -0.35 -8.76 1.99
CA MET A 85 0.25 -9.27 3.22
C MET A 85 1.76 -9.51 3.05
N TYR A 86 2.52 -9.13 4.04
CA TYR A 86 3.97 -9.37 4.11
C TYR A 86 4.29 -10.80 4.55
N ALA A 87 5.51 -11.27 4.27
CA ALA A 87 6.06 -12.48 4.86
C ALA A 87 6.56 -12.18 6.28
N PRO A 88 6.00 -12.82 7.31
CA PRO A 88 6.45 -12.59 8.68
C PRO A 88 7.92 -12.93 8.88
N GLY A 89 8.67 -12.02 9.49
CA GLY A 89 10.09 -12.18 9.79
C GLY A 89 11.04 -11.76 8.66
N GLU A 90 10.55 -11.27 7.53
CA GLU A 90 11.39 -10.68 6.47
C GLU A 90 11.75 -9.21 6.73
N ASP A 91 11.21 -8.65 7.79
CA ASP A 91 11.48 -7.27 8.22
C ASP A 91 11.19 -6.26 7.10
N SER A 92 10.07 -6.45 6.39
CA SER A 92 9.63 -5.52 5.35
C SER A 92 9.07 -4.21 5.95
N VAL A 93 8.91 -3.18 5.10
CA VAL A 93 8.25 -1.94 5.50
C VAL A 93 6.81 -2.23 5.95
N ALA A 94 6.06 -3.06 5.20
CA ALA A 94 4.69 -3.44 5.54
C ALA A 94 4.60 -4.12 6.91
N GLU A 95 5.54 -5.03 7.23
CA GLU A 95 5.62 -5.68 8.55
C GLU A 95 5.79 -4.65 9.67
N GLY A 96 6.72 -3.70 9.49
CA GLY A 96 6.94 -2.63 10.44
C GLY A 96 5.72 -1.73 10.65
N THR A 97 5.00 -1.39 9.56
CA THR A 97 3.78 -0.59 9.61
C THR A 97 2.65 -1.34 10.33
N HIS A 98 2.49 -2.64 10.05
CA HIS A 98 1.49 -3.47 10.72
C HIS A 98 1.76 -3.55 12.24
N GLU A 99 2.99 -3.87 12.63
CA GLU A 99 3.37 -3.94 14.06
C GLU A 99 3.20 -2.59 14.77
N TYR A 100 3.50 -1.49 14.09
CA TYR A 100 3.25 -0.15 14.61
C TYR A 100 1.74 0.07 14.84
N ALA A 101 0.90 -0.21 13.85
CA ALA A 101 -0.55 -0.05 13.94
C ALA A 101 -1.15 -0.92 15.05
N LYS A 102 -0.71 -2.18 15.15
CA LYS A 102 -1.08 -3.10 16.23
C LYS A 102 -0.67 -2.57 17.60
N GLY A 103 0.56 -2.07 17.73
CA GLY A 103 1.06 -1.49 18.96
C GLY A 103 0.26 -0.26 19.42
N VAL A 104 -0.23 0.56 18.45
CA VAL A 104 -1.12 1.69 18.74
C VAL A 104 -2.50 1.19 19.19
N ALA A 105 -3.08 0.21 18.49
CA ALA A 105 -4.38 -0.36 18.83
C ALA A 105 -4.39 -1.00 20.24
N GLU A 106 -3.31 -1.65 20.63
CA GLU A 106 -3.12 -2.28 21.92
C GLU A 106 -2.69 -1.29 23.04
N GLY A 107 -2.50 -0.02 22.71
CA GLY A 107 -2.05 1.01 23.67
C GLY A 107 -0.58 0.90 24.10
N ARG A 108 0.20 0.00 23.49
CA ARG A 108 1.65 -0.14 23.74
C ARG A 108 2.47 1.01 23.17
N ILE A 109 1.97 1.56 22.08
CA ILE A 109 2.59 2.70 21.38
C ILE A 109 1.64 3.88 21.47
N ARG A 110 2.13 5.01 21.98
CA ARG A 110 1.38 6.26 21.97
C ARG A 110 1.43 6.85 20.56
N LEU A 111 0.26 7.04 19.95
CA LEU A 111 0.17 7.75 18.68
C LEU A 111 0.67 9.18 18.88
N ALA A 112 1.68 9.58 18.13
CA ALA A 112 2.16 10.95 18.10
C ALA A 112 1.09 11.88 17.50
N ALA A 113 1.41 13.16 17.29
CA ALA A 113 0.49 14.14 16.71
C ALA A 113 0.04 13.82 15.27
N THR A 114 0.61 12.81 14.62
CA THR A 114 0.23 12.32 13.31
C THR A 114 -0.96 11.38 13.41
N LYS A 115 -1.97 11.61 12.59
CA LYS A 115 -3.11 10.71 12.48
C LYS A 115 -2.69 9.47 11.66
N LEU A 116 -2.94 8.28 12.20
CA LEU A 116 -2.82 7.03 11.48
C LEU A 116 -4.22 6.55 11.12
N VAL A 117 -4.45 6.27 9.83
CA VAL A 117 -5.58 5.48 9.36
C VAL A 117 -5.01 4.14 8.91
N PHE A 118 -5.51 3.06 9.50
CA PHE A 118 -5.05 1.72 9.18
C PHE A 118 -6.27 0.87 8.81
N ASP A 119 -6.30 0.45 7.55
CA ASP A 119 -7.33 -0.45 7.02
C ASP A 119 -6.67 -1.78 6.66
N HIS A 120 -7.00 -2.82 7.41
CA HIS A 120 -6.48 -4.17 7.21
C HIS A 120 -7.63 -5.14 7.02
N LYS A 121 -7.58 -5.91 5.94
CA LYS A 121 -8.54 -6.96 5.65
C LYS A 121 -7.84 -8.30 5.74
N GLN A 122 -8.40 -9.17 6.54
CA GLN A 122 -7.91 -10.54 6.73
C GLN A 122 -9.10 -11.47 6.88
N ALA A 123 -9.03 -12.64 6.26
CA ALA A 123 -10.03 -13.68 6.45
C ALA A 123 -10.00 -14.17 7.91
N SER A 124 -11.18 -14.42 8.46
CA SER A 124 -11.29 -14.98 9.81
C SER A 124 -10.79 -16.42 9.87
N ALA A 125 -10.25 -16.82 11.02
CA ALA A 125 -9.69 -18.15 11.24
C ALA A 125 -10.72 -19.31 11.16
N LYS A 126 -12.00 -19.00 10.93
CA LYS A 126 -13.05 -20.03 10.73
C LYS A 126 -12.94 -20.74 9.38
N TRP A 127 -12.25 -20.14 8.40
CA TRP A 127 -12.12 -20.67 7.05
C TRP A 127 -10.94 -21.65 6.96
N ASP A 128 -11.21 -22.84 6.47
CA ASP A 128 -10.23 -23.89 6.24
C ASP A 128 -9.71 -23.81 4.80
N VAL A 129 -8.49 -23.35 4.62
CA VAL A 129 -7.89 -23.15 3.29
C VAL A 129 -7.76 -24.44 2.48
N GLU A 130 -7.76 -25.62 3.13
CA GLU A 130 -7.74 -26.91 2.44
C GLU A 130 -9.07 -27.22 1.76
N LYS A 131 -10.14 -26.52 2.12
CA LYS A 131 -11.47 -26.71 1.56
C LYS A 131 -11.78 -25.61 0.56
N ARG A 132 -12.01 -25.99 -0.71
CA ARG A 132 -12.33 -25.03 -1.77
C ARG A 132 -13.48 -24.07 -1.43
N ALA A 133 -14.57 -24.59 -0.86
CA ALA A 133 -15.71 -23.77 -0.48
C ALA A 133 -15.36 -22.73 0.60
N ASP A 134 -14.50 -23.10 1.55
CA ASP A 134 -14.04 -22.22 2.59
C ASP A 134 -13.06 -21.16 2.03
N ARG A 135 -12.19 -21.51 1.06
CA ARG A 135 -11.38 -20.54 0.33
C ARG A 135 -12.22 -19.44 -0.30
N ILE A 136 -13.27 -19.82 -1.03
CA ILE A 136 -14.21 -18.85 -1.64
C ILE A 136 -14.89 -17.99 -0.57
N GLY A 137 -15.28 -18.58 0.56
CA GLY A 137 -15.87 -17.86 1.69
C GLY A 137 -14.90 -16.83 2.29
N GLY A 138 -13.66 -17.22 2.52
CA GLY A 138 -12.59 -16.35 3.01
C GLY A 138 -12.26 -15.20 2.04
N LEU A 139 -12.12 -15.52 0.75
CA LEU A 139 -11.93 -14.51 -0.29
C LEU A 139 -13.07 -13.48 -0.33
N ARG A 140 -14.32 -13.94 -0.24
CA ARG A 140 -15.49 -13.06 -0.20
C ARG A 140 -15.48 -12.14 1.03
N GLU A 141 -15.04 -12.65 2.17
CA GLU A 141 -14.89 -11.86 3.40
C GLU A 141 -13.82 -10.77 3.25
N VAL A 142 -12.66 -11.11 2.67
CA VAL A 142 -11.54 -10.17 2.48
C VAL A 142 -11.85 -9.12 1.44
N TYR A 143 -12.34 -9.53 0.27
CA TYR A 143 -12.61 -8.61 -0.83
C TYR A 143 -13.89 -7.78 -0.63
N GLY A 144 -14.81 -8.22 0.24
CA GLY A 144 -16.04 -7.47 0.51
C GLY A 144 -16.79 -7.11 -0.78
N PRO A 145 -17.14 -5.83 -1.02
CA PRO A 145 -17.85 -5.43 -2.24
C PRO A 145 -17.10 -5.75 -3.54
N ALA A 146 -15.77 -5.78 -3.53
CA ALA A 146 -14.98 -6.12 -4.71
C ALA A 146 -15.20 -7.56 -5.18
N ALA A 147 -15.70 -8.44 -4.31
CA ALA A 147 -16.05 -9.81 -4.65
C ALA A 147 -17.12 -9.93 -5.76
N GLU A 148 -17.88 -8.85 -6.02
CA GLU A 148 -18.92 -8.86 -7.05
C GLU A 148 -18.36 -8.87 -8.47
N TRP A 149 -17.17 -8.33 -8.67
CA TRP A 149 -16.53 -8.26 -9.99
C TRP A 149 -15.26 -9.10 -10.11
N MET A 150 -14.85 -9.81 -9.05
CA MET A 150 -13.69 -10.70 -9.05
C MET A 150 -14.10 -12.15 -9.33
N ASP A 151 -13.26 -12.88 -10.04
CA ASP A 151 -13.41 -14.32 -10.25
C ASP A 151 -12.85 -15.10 -9.05
N LEU A 152 -13.64 -15.15 -7.98
CA LEU A 152 -13.24 -15.83 -6.74
C LEU A 152 -13.05 -17.34 -6.92
N GLU A 153 -13.74 -17.93 -7.89
CA GLU A 153 -13.63 -19.36 -8.22
C GLU A 153 -12.22 -19.67 -8.75
N SER A 154 -11.80 -18.93 -9.78
CA SER A 154 -10.44 -19.07 -10.33
C SER A 154 -9.35 -18.76 -9.32
N ILE A 155 -9.54 -17.75 -8.47
CA ILE A 155 -8.60 -17.44 -7.40
C ILE A 155 -8.51 -18.61 -6.41
N ALA A 156 -9.66 -19.17 -5.97
CA ALA A 156 -9.69 -20.30 -5.05
C ALA A 156 -9.04 -21.56 -5.65
N ASP A 157 -9.23 -21.80 -6.96
CA ASP A 157 -8.67 -22.94 -7.66
C ASP A 157 -7.15 -22.83 -7.85
N SER A 158 -6.60 -21.62 -7.91
CA SER A 158 -5.15 -21.41 -8.01
C SER A 158 -4.36 -21.92 -6.80
N TYR A 159 -5.01 -22.15 -5.66
CA TYR A 159 -4.40 -22.82 -4.49
C TYR A 159 -3.90 -24.21 -4.81
N ASP A 160 -4.65 -24.94 -5.64
CA ASP A 160 -4.35 -26.33 -6.02
C ASP A 160 -3.40 -26.42 -7.22
N ASP A 161 -2.95 -25.30 -7.79
CA ASP A 161 -1.95 -25.27 -8.86
C ASP A 161 -0.59 -25.72 -8.32
N PRO A 162 0.07 -26.73 -8.92
CA PRO A 162 1.40 -27.20 -8.50
C PRO A 162 2.49 -26.13 -8.51
N GLN A 163 2.29 -25.01 -9.24
CA GLN A 163 3.23 -23.89 -9.27
C GLN A 163 2.97 -22.86 -8.16
N THR A 164 1.80 -22.93 -7.52
CA THR A 164 1.44 -22.04 -6.42
C THR A 164 1.98 -22.59 -5.10
N ARG A 165 2.66 -21.75 -4.35
CA ARG A 165 3.08 -22.08 -2.98
C ARG A 165 1.94 -21.72 -2.02
N PRO A 166 1.39 -22.70 -1.25
CA PRO A 166 0.30 -22.42 -0.33
C PRO A 166 0.55 -21.25 0.61
N ALA A 167 1.78 -21.12 1.12
CA ALA A 167 2.16 -20.00 1.99
C ALA A 167 2.13 -18.63 1.29
N GLU A 168 2.30 -18.57 -0.02
CA GLU A 168 2.18 -17.34 -0.80
C GLU A 168 0.74 -17.03 -1.17
N TRP A 169 -0.08 -18.06 -1.38
CA TRP A 169 -1.49 -17.89 -1.67
C TRP A 169 -2.30 -17.36 -0.47
N ILE A 170 -1.91 -17.75 0.76
CA ILE A 170 -2.58 -17.35 2.00
C ILE A 170 -2.29 -15.87 2.37
N ARG A 171 -1.29 -15.26 1.77
CA ARG A 171 -0.94 -13.84 1.97
C ARG A 171 -1.88 -12.93 1.21
#